data_cf4d32534b9e41dc820dd79f875370d5
#
_entry.id   cf4d32534b9e41dc820dd79f875370d5
#
_cell.length_a   1.000
_cell.length_b   1.000
_cell.length_c   1.000
_cell.angle_alpha   90.00
_cell.angle_beta   90.00
_cell.angle_gamma   90.00
#
_symmetry.space_group_name_H-M   'P 1'
#
loop_
_entity.id
_entity.type
_entity.pdbx_description
1 polymer ?
#
loop_
_entity_poly.entity_id
_entity_poly.type
_entity_poly.pdbx_seq_one_letter_code
_entity_poly.pdbx_strand_id
1 'polypeptide(L)'
;MRSFKTSKRFSYKNLIYKSLIFIATVSVIVYFLPNEGKFNYQFDINKPWKYGLLQASFDFPIYKNDLQVQKEQDSILADYQPYFQIDKEAEKNVLSKLREDYNKTLRHSLPGTDYVRYIERTLKALYEDGIIAGNDLKRMEEDSIIAIRLVDKNVATSRFIDQLYTVKEAYEYLLNADTAHYKKKILQQCNLNDYITPNLVYDEEKSEAAQKDLLSNISWANGFVLNGQKIIDRGEIVDEQTYNILESLRKEWEKRSDSVQEKRLTLAGQILYVGIFLFCFMAYLELFRADYYERKGTLTLLFALIVFFPVLSSIMVEQNLSSIYAVSYTHLRAHETRRHL
;
A
#
# COMPACT_ATOMS: atom_id res chain seq x y z
N MET A 1 -42.61 -32.28 -64.81
CA MET A 1 -41.13 -32.34 -64.61
C MET A 1 -40.53 -31.04 -65.02
N ARG A 2 -40.28 -30.12 -64.06
CA ARG A 2 -39.59 -28.85 -64.29
C ARG A 2 -38.26 -28.91 -63.58
N SER A 3 -37.20 -28.94 -64.37
CA SER A 3 -35.80 -28.96 -63.97
C SER A 3 -35.42 -27.64 -63.23
N PHE A 4 -35.14 -27.72 -61.91
CA PHE A 4 -34.47 -26.67 -61.16
C PHE A 4 -32.94 -26.85 -61.27
N LYS A 5 -32.36 -26.26 -62.31
CA LYS A 5 -30.92 -26.05 -62.39
C LYS A 5 -30.68 -24.56 -62.36
N THR A 6 -30.60 -23.95 -61.14
CA THR A 6 -29.94 -22.66 -60.97
C THR A 6 -28.55 -22.91 -60.40
N SER A 7 -27.58 -22.90 -61.33
CA SER A 7 -26.16 -22.79 -60.97
C SER A 7 -25.94 -21.47 -60.16
N LYS A 8 -25.87 -21.56 -58.80
CA LYS A 8 -25.46 -20.45 -57.95
C LYS A 8 -24.00 -20.09 -58.31
N ARG A 9 -23.78 -19.09 -59.14
CA ARG A 9 -22.48 -18.42 -59.27
C ARG A 9 -22.11 -17.92 -57.88
N PHE A 10 -21.16 -18.56 -57.19
CA PHE A 10 -20.58 -18.12 -55.94
C PHE A 10 -19.89 -16.77 -56.20
N SER A 11 -20.56 -15.68 -55.87
CA SER A 11 -19.98 -14.33 -55.96
C SER A 11 -19.18 -14.09 -54.69
N TYR A 12 -17.87 -14.26 -54.76
CA TYR A 12 -16.93 -13.97 -53.63
C TYR A 12 -17.21 -12.62 -52.98
N LYS A 13 -17.64 -11.61 -53.74
CA LYS A 13 -18.03 -10.31 -53.23
C LYS A 13 -19.20 -10.36 -52.25
N ASN A 14 -20.17 -11.23 -52.45
CA ASN A 14 -21.33 -11.39 -51.55
C ASN A 14 -20.93 -12.16 -50.28
N LEU A 15 -20.02 -13.13 -50.38
CA LEU A 15 -19.50 -13.85 -49.23
C LEU A 15 -18.70 -12.93 -48.33
N ILE A 16 -17.78 -12.15 -48.90
CA ILE A 16 -16.98 -11.17 -48.16
C ILE A 16 -17.88 -10.15 -47.45
N TYR A 17 -18.89 -9.62 -48.11
CA TYR A 17 -19.85 -8.69 -47.53
C TYR A 17 -20.61 -9.27 -46.34
N LYS A 18 -21.10 -10.49 -46.44
CA LYS A 18 -21.81 -11.21 -45.37
C LYS A 18 -20.90 -11.49 -44.17
N SER A 19 -19.65 -11.93 -44.41
CA SER A 19 -18.66 -12.15 -43.38
C SER A 19 -18.29 -10.83 -42.67
N LEU A 20 -18.17 -9.72 -43.41
CA LEU A 20 -17.82 -8.41 -42.83
C LEU A 20 -18.94 -7.90 -41.93
N ILE A 21 -20.20 -7.99 -42.36
CA ILE A 21 -21.36 -7.63 -41.52
C ILE A 21 -21.41 -8.51 -40.27
N PHE A 22 -21.20 -9.83 -40.40
CA PHE A 22 -21.18 -10.76 -39.28
C PHE A 22 -20.12 -10.36 -38.25
N ILE A 23 -18.86 -10.17 -38.68
CA ILE A 23 -17.75 -9.80 -37.80
C ILE A 23 -17.99 -8.41 -37.12
N ALA A 24 -18.47 -7.43 -37.93
CA ALA A 24 -18.79 -6.11 -37.38
C ALA A 24 -19.87 -6.15 -36.30
N THR A 25 -20.94 -6.95 -36.55
CA THR A 25 -22.03 -7.15 -35.60
C THR A 25 -21.55 -7.80 -34.29
N VAL A 26 -20.77 -8.92 -34.40
CA VAL A 26 -20.19 -9.59 -33.25
C VAL A 26 -19.33 -8.59 -32.44
N SER A 27 -18.46 -7.83 -33.13
CA SER A 27 -17.56 -6.86 -32.48
C SER A 27 -18.32 -5.78 -31.73
N VAL A 28 -19.37 -5.21 -32.36
CA VAL A 28 -20.17 -4.17 -31.71
C VAL A 28 -20.95 -4.72 -30.52
N ILE A 29 -21.60 -5.86 -30.65
CA ILE A 29 -22.37 -6.45 -29.54
C ILE A 29 -21.43 -6.79 -28.38
N VAL A 30 -20.28 -7.44 -28.63
CA VAL A 30 -19.31 -7.80 -27.58
C VAL A 30 -18.74 -6.55 -26.89
N TYR A 31 -18.52 -5.47 -27.64
CA TYR A 31 -18.03 -4.20 -27.06
C TYR A 31 -19.05 -3.58 -26.06
N PHE A 32 -20.35 -3.65 -26.36
CA PHE A 32 -21.42 -3.11 -25.51
C PHE A 32 -21.96 -4.12 -24.49
N LEU A 33 -21.54 -5.39 -24.52
CA LEU A 33 -21.91 -6.33 -23.48
C LEU A 33 -21.29 -5.91 -22.14
N PRO A 34 -22.07 -5.94 -21.03
CA PRO A 34 -21.54 -5.61 -19.73
C PRO A 34 -20.38 -6.54 -19.38
N ASN A 35 -19.22 -5.96 -19.12
CA ASN A 35 -18.11 -6.67 -18.54
C ASN A 35 -18.40 -6.87 -17.06
N GLU A 36 -18.69 -8.09 -16.64
CA GLU A 36 -18.80 -8.45 -15.23
C GLU A 36 -17.45 -8.17 -14.56
N GLY A 37 -17.46 -7.28 -13.57
CA GLY A 37 -16.24 -6.96 -12.80
C GLY A 37 -16.14 -5.54 -12.26
N LYS A 38 -17.02 -4.64 -12.66
CA LYS A 38 -17.04 -3.32 -12.04
C LYS A 38 -17.83 -3.35 -10.74
N PHE A 39 -17.19 -2.87 -9.66
CA PHE A 39 -17.89 -2.59 -8.41
C PHE A 39 -18.83 -1.40 -8.64
N ASN A 40 -20.14 -1.67 -8.73
CA ASN A 40 -21.14 -0.67 -9.16
C ASN A 40 -21.83 0.04 -7.99
N TYR A 41 -21.37 -0.11 -6.76
CA TYR A 41 -21.96 0.53 -5.60
C TYR A 41 -21.31 1.89 -5.35
N GLN A 42 -22.13 2.91 -5.17
CA GLN A 42 -21.71 4.25 -4.74
C GLN A 42 -22.16 4.47 -3.29
N PHE A 43 -21.23 4.80 -2.43
CA PHE A 43 -21.43 4.97 -1.00
C PHE A 43 -20.58 6.11 -0.46
N ASP A 44 -21.10 6.78 0.54
CA ASP A 44 -20.44 7.85 1.26
C ASP A 44 -20.65 7.65 2.76
N ILE A 45 -19.68 8.11 3.56
CA ILE A 45 -19.78 8.09 5.02
C ILE A 45 -21.00 8.90 5.48
N ASN A 46 -21.69 8.39 6.51
CA ASN A 46 -22.88 8.98 7.12
C ASN A 46 -24.10 9.10 6.20
N LYS A 47 -24.10 8.39 5.05
CA LYS A 47 -25.29 8.31 4.18
C LYS A 47 -25.92 6.92 4.27
N PRO A 48 -27.26 6.83 4.09
CA PRO A 48 -27.93 5.54 4.09
C PRO A 48 -27.56 4.73 2.84
N TRP A 49 -27.39 3.43 3.02
CA TRP A 49 -27.17 2.48 1.93
C TRP A 49 -28.43 2.36 1.06
N LYS A 50 -28.29 2.64 -0.22
CA LYS A 50 -29.42 2.73 -1.17
C LYS A 50 -29.79 1.40 -1.81
N TYR A 51 -28.89 0.43 -1.75
CA TYR A 51 -29.04 -0.86 -2.44
C TYR A 51 -29.65 -1.90 -1.50
N GLY A 52 -29.87 -3.12 -2.00
CA GLY A 52 -30.32 -4.25 -1.19
C GLY A 52 -29.23 -4.77 -0.24
N LEU A 53 -29.53 -5.90 0.41
CA LEU A 53 -28.59 -6.61 1.27
C LEU A 53 -27.29 -6.92 0.51
N LEU A 54 -26.18 -6.46 1.03
CA LEU A 54 -24.83 -6.77 0.52
C LEU A 54 -24.17 -7.81 1.42
N GLN A 55 -23.80 -8.92 0.83
CA GLN A 55 -23.03 -9.99 1.46
C GLN A 55 -21.69 -10.15 0.74
N ALA A 56 -20.66 -10.53 1.46
CA ALA A 56 -19.37 -10.86 0.88
C ALA A 56 -19.48 -12.07 -0.05
N SER A 57 -19.05 -11.92 -1.29
CA SER A 57 -19.03 -13.00 -2.28
C SER A 57 -17.77 -13.86 -2.19
N PHE A 58 -16.79 -13.45 -1.40
CA PHE A 58 -15.50 -14.10 -1.16
C PHE A 58 -14.87 -13.56 0.12
N ASP A 59 -13.88 -14.28 0.63
CA ASP A 59 -13.08 -13.82 1.77
C ASP A 59 -12.17 -12.69 1.34
N PHE A 60 -12.14 -11.61 2.14
CA PHE A 60 -11.25 -10.48 1.87
C PHE A 60 -10.78 -9.80 3.16
N PRO A 61 -9.57 -9.21 3.14
CA PRO A 61 -9.07 -8.44 4.28
C PRO A 61 -9.69 -7.05 4.34
N ILE A 62 -9.88 -6.56 5.56
CA ILE A 62 -10.26 -5.17 5.82
C ILE A 62 -8.97 -4.36 5.90
N TYR A 63 -8.66 -3.59 4.88
CA TYR A 63 -7.47 -2.74 4.84
C TYR A 63 -7.56 -1.61 5.86
N LYS A 64 -6.45 -1.33 6.52
CA LYS A 64 -6.31 -0.11 7.32
C LYS A 64 -6.32 1.11 6.41
N ASN A 65 -6.89 2.20 6.89
CA ASN A 65 -6.76 3.48 6.20
C ASN A 65 -5.36 4.07 6.44
N ASP A 66 -4.94 4.99 5.57
CA ASP A 66 -3.59 5.56 5.63
C ASP A 66 -3.30 6.26 6.97
N LEU A 67 -4.31 6.90 7.58
CA LEU A 67 -4.18 7.52 8.90
C LEU A 67 -3.96 6.50 10.03
N GLN A 68 -4.61 5.33 9.95
CA GLN A 68 -4.40 4.26 10.94
C GLN A 68 -3.01 3.66 10.80
N VAL A 69 -2.55 3.42 9.58
CA VAL A 69 -1.20 2.92 9.31
C VAL A 69 -0.16 3.92 9.81
N GLN A 70 -0.34 5.20 9.52
CA GLN A 70 0.57 6.25 9.98
C GLN A 70 0.64 6.34 11.51
N LYS A 71 -0.51 6.35 12.19
CA LYS A 71 -0.55 6.35 13.67
C LYS A 71 0.15 5.14 14.29
N GLU A 72 0.01 3.96 13.69
CA GLU A 72 0.71 2.77 14.18
C GLU A 72 2.21 2.85 13.90
N GLN A 73 2.62 3.36 12.74
CA GLN A 73 4.02 3.62 12.43
C GLN A 73 4.63 4.60 13.42
N ASP A 74 3.98 5.72 13.67
CA ASP A 74 4.44 6.75 14.63
C ASP A 74 4.54 6.16 16.04
N SER A 75 3.56 5.34 16.46
CA SER A 75 3.58 4.68 17.76
C SER A 75 4.72 3.68 17.92
N ILE A 76 5.01 2.89 16.88
CA ILE A 76 6.09 1.91 16.90
C ILE A 76 7.46 2.60 16.83
N LEU A 77 7.56 3.66 16.06
CA LEU A 77 8.79 4.45 15.95
C LEU A 77 9.09 5.28 17.20
N ALA A 78 8.09 5.60 18.01
CA ALA A 78 8.30 6.27 19.29
C ALA A 78 9.17 5.47 20.27
N ASP A 79 9.10 4.13 20.20
CA ASP A 79 9.92 3.22 21.02
C ASP A 79 11.20 2.75 20.31
N TYR A 80 11.46 3.27 19.11
CA TYR A 80 12.63 2.91 18.33
C TYR A 80 13.91 3.42 18.97
N GLN A 81 14.94 2.56 19.05
CA GLN A 81 16.25 2.85 19.57
C GLN A 81 17.31 2.55 18.51
N PRO A 82 18.01 3.57 18.00
CA PRO A 82 19.07 3.37 17.02
C PRO A 82 20.28 2.65 17.65
N TYR A 83 21.03 1.94 16.81
CA TYR A 83 22.17 1.16 17.22
C TYR A 83 23.45 1.98 17.14
N PHE A 84 24.26 1.90 18.21
CA PHE A 84 25.59 2.47 18.27
C PHE A 84 26.60 1.40 18.67
N GLN A 85 27.76 1.43 18.08
CA GLN A 85 28.88 0.58 18.44
C GLN A 85 29.85 1.35 19.34
N ILE A 86 30.39 0.65 20.34
CA ILE A 86 31.43 1.22 21.21
C ILE A 86 32.80 0.97 20.56
N ASP A 87 33.48 2.05 20.20
CA ASP A 87 34.89 2.00 19.77
C ASP A 87 35.83 1.96 20.98
N LYS A 88 36.27 0.75 21.33
CA LYS A 88 37.24 0.54 22.42
C LYS A 88 38.68 0.95 22.05
N GLU A 89 38.97 1.11 20.77
CA GLU A 89 40.28 1.56 20.35
C GLU A 89 40.44 3.06 20.62
N ALA A 90 39.37 3.83 20.54
CA ALA A 90 39.39 5.27 20.90
C ALA A 90 39.88 5.48 22.33
N GLU A 91 39.34 4.75 23.32
CA GLU A 91 39.79 4.79 24.70
C GLU A 91 41.28 4.48 24.85
N LYS A 92 41.73 3.35 24.27
CA LYS A 92 43.12 2.89 24.35
C LYS A 92 44.07 3.90 23.72
N ASN A 93 43.71 4.44 22.56
CA ASN A 93 44.55 5.41 21.85
C ASN A 93 44.68 6.71 22.64
N VAL A 94 43.59 7.16 23.23
CA VAL A 94 43.60 8.38 24.07
C VAL A 94 44.43 8.20 25.34
N LEU A 95 44.27 7.09 26.05
CA LEU A 95 45.06 6.77 27.24
C LEU A 95 46.53 6.59 26.96
N SER A 96 46.88 5.99 25.81
CA SER A 96 48.27 5.85 25.38
C SER A 96 48.89 7.21 25.06
N LYS A 97 48.13 8.06 24.33
CA LYS A 97 48.57 9.43 24.02
C LYS A 97 48.77 10.25 25.26
N LEU A 98 47.82 10.20 26.21
CA LEU A 98 47.93 10.91 27.49
C LEU A 98 49.21 10.51 28.24
N ARG A 99 49.58 9.21 28.29
CA ARG A 99 50.76 8.75 28.98
C ARG A 99 52.05 9.17 28.25
N GLU A 100 52.05 9.17 26.93
CA GLU A 100 53.17 9.63 26.14
C GLU A 100 53.39 11.14 26.32
N ASP A 101 52.33 11.93 26.23
CA ASP A 101 52.38 13.37 26.38
C ASP A 101 52.71 13.80 27.84
N TYR A 102 52.31 12.96 28.82
CA TYR A 102 52.74 13.20 30.21
C TYR A 102 54.24 13.17 30.36
N ASN A 103 54.88 12.17 29.74
CA ASN A 103 56.33 12.04 29.83
C ASN A 103 57.08 13.12 29.05
N LYS A 104 56.49 13.69 28.01
CA LYS A 104 57.13 14.70 27.14
C LYS A 104 56.89 16.15 27.60
N THR A 105 55.64 16.49 27.91
CA THR A 105 55.24 17.90 28.08
C THR A 105 54.43 18.19 29.35
N LEU A 106 53.45 17.31 29.70
CA LEU A 106 52.51 17.59 30.79
C LEU A 106 53.15 17.49 32.20
N ARG A 107 54.29 16.78 32.32
CA ARG A 107 55.00 16.63 33.58
C ARG A 107 55.44 17.99 34.19
N HIS A 108 55.67 19.01 33.36
CA HIS A 108 56.02 20.32 33.79
C HIS A 108 54.82 21.21 34.18
N SER A 109 53.59 20.84 33.67
CA SER A 109 52.37 21.57 33.91
C SER A 109 51.54 20.99 35.05
N LEU A 110 51.73 19.69 35.37
CA LEU A 110 51.02 19.00 36.45
C LEU A 110 51.88 18.87 37.69
N PRO A 111 51.32 19.23 38.90
CA PRO A 111 52.07 19.20 40.16
C PRO A 111 52.51 17.84 40.65
N GLY A 112 51.93 16.76 40.13
CA GLY A 112 52.25 15.38 40.55
C GLY A 112 51.53 14.31 39.72
N THR A 113 51.92 13.06 39.91
CA THR A 113 51.37 11.87 39.23
C THR A 113 49.91 11.64 39.61
N ASP A 114 49.43 12.19 40.71
CA ASP A 114 48.02 12.01 41.14
C ASP A 114 47.05 12.68 40.19
N TYR A 115 47.45 13.81 39.59
CA TYR A 115 46.63 14.47 38.56
C TYR A 115 46.46 13.59 37.30
N VAL A 116 47.51 12.92 36.87
CA VAL A 116 47.43 12.03 35.72
C VAL A 116 46.54 10.82 36.01
N ARG A 117 46.68 10.21 37.19
CA ARG A 117 45.79 9.11 37.62
C ARG A 117 44.34 9.55 37.71
N TYR A 118 44.07 10.77 38.18
CA TYR A 118 42.73 11.35 38.18
C TYR A 118 42.19 11.48 36.78
N ILE A 119 42.94 12.07 35.84
CA ILE A 119 42.53 12.24 34.45
C ILE A 119 42.29 10.88 33.80
N GLU A 120 43.21 9.91 33.96
CA GLU A 120 43.04 8.55 33.41
C GLU A 120 41.78 7.86 33.95
N ARG A 121 41.53 7.93 35.26
CA ARG A 121 40.35 7.34 35.89
C ARG A 121 39.06 7.96 35.41
N THR A 122 39.03 9.30 35.35
CA THR A 122 37.83 10.02 34.89
C THR A 122 37.56 9.82 33.42
N LEU A 123 38.61 9.80 32.57
CA LEU A 123 38.46 9.48 31.16
C LEU A 123 37.92 8.05 30.96
N LYS A 124 38.44 7.06 31.68
CA LYS A 124 37.90 5.69 31.60
C LYS A 124 36.43 5.64 31.94
N ALA A 125 35.99 6.27 33.01
CA ALA A 125 34.58 6.33 33.38
C ALA A 125 33.72 6.98 32.28
N LEU A 126 34.18 8.11 31.70
CA LEU A 126 33.50 8.76 30.59
C LEU A 126 33.41 7.91 29.35
N TYR A 127 34.48 7.14 29.01
CA TYR A 127 34.47 6.22 27.89
C TYR A 127 33.59 4.97 28.12
N GLU A 128 33.45 4.52 29.37
CA GLU A 128 32.52 3.46 29.78
C GLU A 128 31.06 3.95 29.71
N ASP A 129 30.78 5.17 30.09
CA ASP A 129 29.46 5.79 30.00
C ASP A 129 29.10 6.10 28.53
N GLY A 130 30.04 6.48 27.72
CA GLY A 130 29.93 6.74 26.30
C GLY A 130 29.95 8.21 25.94
N ILE A 131 30.85 8.57 25.01
CA ILE A 131 30.98 9.92 24.45
C ILE A 131 30.44 9.92 23.04
N ILE A 132 29.37 10.68 22.81
CA ILE A 132 28.68 10.79 21.53
C ILE A 132 29.13 12.05 20.77
N ALA A 133 29.11 11.97 19.44
CA ALA A 133 29.32 13.13 18.60
C ALA A 133 28.11 14.11 18.70
N GLY A 134 28.40 15.41 18.86
CA GLY A 134 27.34 16.40 19.04
C GLY A 134 26.32 16.50 17.89
N ASN A 135 26.74 16.15 16.67
CA ASN A 135 25.83 16.09 15.51
C ASN A 135 24.84 14.90 15.60
N ASP A 136 25.30 13.75 16.11
CA ASP A 136 24.45 12.58 16.26
C ASP A 136 23.45 12.79 17.41
N LEU A 137 23.89 13.43 18.51
CA LEU A 137 23.00 13.79 19.61
C LEU A 137 21.87 14.72 19.13
N LYS A 138 22.22 15.79 18.40
CA LYS A 138 21.22 16.72 17.85
C LYS A 138 20.21 16.03 16.95
N ARG A 139 20.66 15.13 16.08
CA ARG A 139 19.75 14.35 15.22
C ARG A 139 18.77 13.52 16.05
N MET A 140 19.25 12.87 17.11
CA MET A 140 18.38 12.07 17.98
C MET A 140 17.38 12.93 18.76
N GLU A 141 17.78 14.12 19.19
CA GLU A 141 16.87 15.08 19.84
C GLU A 141 15.80 15.58 18.87
N GLU A 142 16.16 15.89 17.61
CA GLU A 142 15.23 16.30 16.56
C GLU A 142 14.24 15.17 16.24
N ASP A 143 14.69 13.92 16.22
CA ASP A 143 13.87 12.74 15.98
C ASP A 143 13.11 12.25 17.22
N SER A 144 13.20 13.00 18.36
CA SER A 144 12.56 12.65 19.64
C SER A 144 12.96 11.27 20.20
N ILE A 145 14.15 10.81 19.88
CA ILE A 145 14.71 9.55 20.37
C ILE A 145 15.17 9.75 21.83
N ILE A 146 14.70 8.88 22.73
CA ILE A 146 14.99 8.98 24.17
C ILE A 146 16.14 8.07 24.59
N ALA A 147 16.35 6.96 23.89
CA ALA A 147 17.34 5.97 24.23
C ALA A 147 17.99 5.36 22.98
N ILE A 148 19.19 4.86 23.13
CA ILE A 148 19.96 4.18 22.08
C ILE A 148 20.29 2.74 22.50
N ARG A 149 20.60 1.90 21.52
CA ARG A 149 21.13 0.54 21.75
C ARG A 149 22.63 0.52 21.55
N LEU A 150 23.37 0.35 22.63
CA LEU A 150 24.81 0.18 22.60
C LEU A 150 25.18 -1.28 22.38
N VAL A 151 25.95 -1.53 21.32
CA VAL A 151 26.45 -2.87 21.00
C VAL A 151 27.90 -3.00 21.46
N ASP A 152 28.13 -3.88 22.42
CA ASP A 152 29.45 -4.34 22.82
C ASP A 152 29.54 -5.87 22.66
N LYS A 153 30.47 -6.37 21.86
CA LYS A 153 30.72 -7.81 21.65
C LYS A 153 29.46 -8.66 21.44
N ASN A 154 28.57 -8.23 20.56
CA ASN A 154 27.27 -8.87 20.25
C ASN A 154 26.21 -8.80 21.37
N VAL A 155 26.40 -8.04 22.41
CA VAL A 155 25.37 -7.75 23.42
C VAL A 155 24.89 -6.32 23.20
N ALA A 156 23.60 -6.16 23.00
CA ALA A 156 22.98 -4.84 22.87
C ALA A 156 22.35 -4.45 24.22
N THR A 157 22.76 -3.33 24.77
CA THR A 157 22.19 -2.74 26.00
C THR A 157 21.53 -1.42 25.67
N SER A 158 20.36 -1.16 26.27
CA SER A 158 19.68 0.14 26.11
C SER A 158 20.31 1.16 27.06
N ARG A 159 20.59 2.36 26.55
CA ARG A 159 21.04 3.52 27.32
C ARG A 159 20.22 4.74 26.97
N PHE A 160 19.84 5.52 27.97
CA PHE A 160 19.18 6.80 27.78
C PHE A 160 20.16 7.86 27.29
N ILE A 161 19.69 8.78 26.45
CA ILE A 161 20.50 9.84 25.86
C ILE A 161 21.05 10.80 26.95
N ASP A 162 20.30 11.05 28.00
CA ASP A 162 20.68 11.88 29.13
C ASP A 162 21.85 11.31 29.97
N GLN A 163 22.18 10.03 29.78
CA GLN A 163 23.34 9.39 30.42
C GLN A 163 24.61 9.43 29.57
N LEU A 164 24.51 9.95 28.36
CA LEU A 164 25.66 10.07 27.45
C LEU A 164 26.29 11.44 27.57
N TYR A 165 27.57 11.53 27.28
CA TYR A 165 28.30 12.76 27.26
C TYR A 165 28.62 13.21 25.85
N THR A 166 28.42 14.48 25.56
CA THR A 166 29.09 15.11 24.41
C THR A 166 30.55 15.38 24.77
N VAL A 167 31.38 15.67 23.80
CA VAL A 167 32.79 16.08 24.03
C VAL A 167 32.87 17.26 24.97
N LYS A 168 31.96 18.23 24.87
CA LYS A 168 31.89 19.40 25.72
C LYS A 168 31.52 19.04 27.17
N GLU A 169 30.50 18.26 27.35
CA GLU A 169 30.04 17.83 28.69
C GLU A 169 31.06 16.92 29.35
N ALA A 170 31.71 16.03 28.62
CA ALA A 170 32.80 15.20 29.11
C ALA A 170 33.98 16.05 29.60
N TYR A 171 34.33 17.12 28.87
CA TYR A 171 35.35 18.06 29.29
C TYR A 171 34.94 18.83 30.56
N GLU A 172 33.70 19.31 30.60
CA GLU A 172 33.19 20.02 31.80
C GLU A 172 33.14 19.08 33.02
N TYR A 173 32.72 17.84 32.83
CA TYR A 173 32.73 16.82 33.89
C TYR A 173 34.14 16.55 34.40
N LEU A 174 35.10 16.32 33.49
CA LEU A 174 36.48 16.07 33.86
C LEU A 174 37.09 17.23 34.68
N LEU A 175 36.71 18.50 34.41
CA LEU A 175 37.17 19.65 35.14
C LEU A 175 36.50 19.82 36.51
N ASN A 176 35.30 19.30 36.72
CA ASN A 176 34.48 19.57 37.89
C ASN A 176 34.24 18.34 38.78
N ALA A 177 34.58 17.13 38.36
CA ALA A 177 34.25 15.88 39.07
C ALA A 177 34.88 15.80 40.47
N ASP A 178 36.08 16.36 40.68
CA ASP A 178 36.72 16.41 42.02
C ASP A 178 37.50 17.71 42.21
N THR A 179 36.78 18.79 42.43
CA THR A 179 37.36 20.13 42.67
C THR A 179 37.94 20.31 44.07
N ALA A 180 37.64 19.37 44.98
CA ALA A 180 38.19 19.41 46.34
C ALA A 180 39.67 19.06 46.40
N HIS A 181 40.09 18.08 45.56
CA HIS A 181 41.47 17.58 45.54
C HIS A 181 42.27 18.10 44.34
N TYR A 182 41.60 18.43 43.21
CA TYR A 182 42.28 18.83 41.96
C TYR A 182 41.84 20.24 41.52
N LYS A 183 42.86 21.14 41.36
CA LYS A 183 42.58 22.53 41.00
C LYS A 183 42.21 22.67 39.53
N LYS A 184 40.97 23.12 39.26
CA LYS A 184 40.43 23.34 37.91
C LYS A 184 41.36 24.15 36.99
N LYS A 185 41.99 25.20 37.51
CA LYS A 185 42.93 26.06 36.75
C LYS A 185 44.12 25.29 36.19
N ILE A 186 44.61 24.29 36.91
CA ILE A 186 45.75 23.46 36.49
C ILE A 186 45.30 22.52 35.39
N LEU A 187 44.12 21.89 35.53
CA LEU A 187 43.54 21.01 34.50
C LEU A 187 43.26 21.77 33.19
N GLN A 188 42.80 23.01 33.27
CA GLN A 188 42.55 23.85 32.10
C GLN A 188 43.80 24.20 31.30
N GLN A 189 44.99 24.23 31.93
CA GLN A 189 46.26 24.49 31.26
C GLN A 189 46.78 23.29 30.44
N CYS A 190 46.16 22.12 30.61
CA CYS A 190 46.65 20.88 30.01
C CYS A 190 45.96 20.51 28.65
N ASN A 191 45.16 21.41 28.04
CA ASN A 191 44.45 21.17 26.78
C ASN A 191 43.74 19.81 26.72
N LEU A 192 42.99 19.48 27.80
CA LEU A 192 42.37 18.15 27.95
C LEU A 192 41.35 17.78 26.84
N ASN A 193 40.90 18.78 26.09
CA ASN A 193 40.04 18.51 24.88
C ASN A 193 40.70 17.59 23.87
N ASP A 194 42.04 17.58 23.79
CA ASP A 194 42.78 16.71 22.83
C ASP A 194 42.71 15.23 23.18
N TYR A 195 42.21 14.90 24.39
CA TYR A 195 42.05 13.53 24.91
C TYR A 195 40.59 13.11 25.04
N ILE A 196 39.64 13.90 24.50
CA ILE A 196 38.22 13.57 24.54
C ILE A 196 37.71 13.46 23.12
N THR A 197 37.56 12.23 22.65
CA THR A 197 37.04 11.93 21.34
C THR A 197 35.77 11.07 21.45
N PRO A 198 34.79 11.21 20.57
CA PRO A 198 33.62 10.35 20.58
C PRO A 198 34.04 8.90 20.42
N ASN A 199 33.45 7.98 21.20
CA ASN A 199 33.64 6.56 21.10
C ASN A 199 32.36 5.81 20.73
N LEU A 200 31.24 6.51 20.60
CA LEU A 200 30.01 5.97 20.12
C LEU A 200 29.88 6.25 18.63
N VAL A 201 29.86 5.18 17.83
CA VAL A 201 29.74 5.25 16.38
C VAL A 201 28.37 4.75 15.98
N TYR A 202 27.61 5.55 15.25
CA TYR A 202 26.30 5.17 14.74
C TYR A 202 26.42 4.00 13.75
N ASP A 203 25.65 2.91 13.98
CA ASP A 203 25.57 1.75 13.10
C ASP A 203 24.34 1.89 12.19
N GLU A 204 24.57 2.50 11.02
CA GLU A 204 23.51 2.78 10.05
C GLU A 204 22.83 1.49 9.58
N GLU A 205 23.60 0.46 9.25
CA GLU A 205 23.08 -0.80 8.71
C GLU A 205 22.15 -1.50 9.71
N LYS A 206 22.58 -1.62 10.97
CA LYS A 206 21.73 -2.24 12.01
C LYS A 206 20.55 -1.38 12.40
N SER A 207 20.70 -0.07 12.41
CA SER A 207 19.64 0.86 12.73
C SER A 207 18.53 0.81 11.67
N GLU A 208 18.89 0.88 10.39
CA GLU A 208 17.93 0.77 9.30
C GLU A 208 17.26 -0.61 9.23
N ALA A 209 18.04 -1.69 9.44
CA ALA A 209 17.48 -3.04 9.46
C ALA A 209 16.47 -3.21 10.60
N ALA A 210 16.76 -2.70 11.79
CA ALA A 210 15.85 -2.76 12.93
C ALA A 210 14.59 -1.91 12.71
N GLN A 211 14.73 -0.71 12.17
CA GLN A 211 13.60 0.14 11.82
C GLN A 211 12.69 -0.54 10.79
N LYS A 212 13.28 -1.11 9.74
CA LYS A 212 12.54 -1.85 8.71
C LYS A 212 11.84 -3.09 9.27
N ASP A 213 12.48 -3.80 10.18
CA ASP A 213 11.88 -4.97 10.85
C ASP A 213 10.67 -4.56 11.69
N LEU A 214 10.78 -3.50 12.48
CA LEU A 214 9.66 -2.95 13.25
C LEU A 214 8.49 -2.56 12.35
N LEU A 215 8.75 -1.85 11.25
CA LEU A 215 7.72 -1.43 10.30
C LEU A 215 7.10 -2.60 9.53
N SER A 216 7.88 -3.66 9.24
CA SER A 216 7.40 -4.84 8.53
C SER A 216 6.41 -5.68 9.35
N ASN A 217 6.45 -5.57 10.67
CA ASN A 217 5.55 -6.27 11.59
C ASN A 217 4.17 -5.60 11.71
N ILE A 218 3.98 -4.44 11.10
CA ILE A 218 2.67 -3.77 11.09
C ILE A 218 1.72 -4.55 10.17
N SER A 219 0.62 -5.02 10.74
CA SER A 219 -0.43 -5.65 9.94
C SER A 219 -1.09 -4.60 9.04
N TRP A 220 -1.17 -4.88 7.75
CA TRP A 220 -1.84 -4.05 6.76
C TRP A 220 -3.37 -4.19 6.78
N ALA A 221 -3.92 -5.12 7.59
CA ALA A 221 -5.34 -5.39 7.71
C ALA A 221 -5.79 -5.38 9.17
N ASN A 222 -6.99 -4.87 9.43
CA ASN A 222 -7.65 -4.87 10.75
C ASN A 222 -8.42 -6.17 11.02
N GLY A 223 -8.61 -7.03 10.01
CA GLY A 223 -9.38 -8.26 10.11
C GLY A 223 -9.77 -8.78 8.73
N PHE A 224 -10.69 -9.75 8.71
CA PHE A 224 -11.18 -10.39 7.49
C PHE A 224 -12.70 -10.42 7.50
N VAL A 225 -13.30 -10.27 6.32
CA VAL A 225 -14.71 -10.56 6.09
C VAL A 225 -14.79 -11.90 5.36
N LEU A 226 -15.61 -12.82 5.89
CA LEU A 226 -15.75 -14.15 5.31
C LEU A 226 -16.86 -14.18 4.25
N ASN A 227 -16.73 -15.10 3.30
CA ASN A 227 -17.75 -15.34 2.28
C ASN A 227 -19.12 -15.60 2.93
N GLY A 228 -20.17 -14.96 2.40
CA GLY A 228 -21.53 -15.02 2.92
C GLY A 228 -21.82 -14.11 4.12
N GLN A 229 -20.80 -13.48 4.71
CA GLN A 229 -20.99 -12.54 5.82
C GLN A 229 -21.75 -11.30 5.35
N LYS A 230 -22.77 -10.87 6.11
CA LYS A 230 -23.49 -9.62 5.87
C LYS A 230 -22.54 -8.44 6.09
N ILE A 231 -22.52 -7.51 5.13
CA ILE A 231 -21.76 -6.26 5.22
C ILE A 231 -22.69 -5.11 5.60
N ILE A 232 -23.75 -4.90 4.82
CA ILE A 232 -24.72 -3.82 5.06
C ILE A 232 -26.07 -4.15 4.41
N ASP A 233 -27.15 -3.62 4.96
CA ASP A 233 -28.49 -3.77 4.41
C ASP A 233 -29.12 -2.42 4.03
N ARG A 234 -30.20 -2.48 3.27
CA ARG A 234 -30.88 -1.30 2.76
C ARG A 234 -31.38 -0.40 3.90
N GLY A 235 -30.99 0.87 3.84
CA GLY A 235 -31.39 1.88 4.83
C GLY A 235 -30.44 1.97 6.03
N GLU A 236 -29.51 1.04 6.21
CA GLU A 236 -28.46 1.17 7.23
C GLU A 236 -27.52 2.33 6.87
N ILE A 237 -27.05 3.05 7.87
CA ILE A 237 -26.10 4.16 7.69
C ILE A 237 -24.71 3.58 7.51
N VAL A 238 -23.98 4.05 6.49
CA VAL A 238 -22.58 3.70 6.28
C VAL A 238 -21.74 4.47 7.30
N ASP A 239 -21.40 3.80 8.41
CA ASP A 239 -20.43 4.30 9.39
C ASP A 239 -19.00 4.16 8.88
N GLU A 240 -18.01 4.66 9.63
CA GLU A 240 -16.61 4.61 9.24
C GLU A 240 -16.08 3.17 9.10
N GLN A 241 -16.54 2.25 9.96
CA GLN A 241 -16.13 0.84 9.89
C GLN A 241 -16.69 0.17 8.64
N THR A 242 -17.98 0.34 8.38
CA THR A 242 -18.64 -0.18 7.18
C THR A 242 -18.06 0.43 5.91
N TYR A 243 -17.72 1.72 5.93
CA TYR A 243 -17.05 2.37 4.82
C TYR A 243 -15.70 1.71 4.49
N ASN A 244 -14.88 1.45 5.51
CA ASN A 244 -13.59 0.77 5.32
C ASN A 244 -13.75 -0.66 4.80
N ILE A 245 -14.80 -1.38 5.23
CA ILE A 245 -15.14 -2.71 4.71
C ILE A 245 -15.54 -2.63 3.24
N LEU A 246 -16.41 -1.69 2.88
CA LEU A 246 -16.87 -1.48 1.50
C LEU A 246 -15.73 -1.06 0.57
N GLU A 247 -14.84 -0.19 1.04
CA GLU A 247 -13.66 0.25 0.30
C GLU A 247 -12.67 -0.90 0.11
N SER A 248 -12.50 -1.74 1.12
CA SER A 248 -11.67 -2.95 1.04
C SER A 248 -12.25 -3.97 0.05
N LEU A 249 -13.56 -4.16 0.09
CA LEU A 249 -14.28 -4.99 -0.88
C LEU A 249 -14.09 -4.46 -2.31
N ARG A 250 -14.21 -3.13 -2.51
CA ARG A 250 -14.00 -2.49 -3.82
C ARG A 250 -12.60 -2.77 -4.35
N LYS A 251 -11.56 -2.53 -3.51
CA LYS A 251 -10.15 -2.78 -3.88
C LYS A 251 -9.90 -4.24 -4.27
N GLU A 252 -10.45 -5.18 -3.51
CA GLU A 252 -10.29 -6.62 -3.80
C GLU A 252 -11.09 -7.04 -5.03
N TRP A 253 -12.27 -6.47 -5.24
CA TRP A 253 -13.06 -6.70 -6.44
C TRP A 253 -12.32 -6.23 -7.70
N GLU A 254 -11.75 -5.03 -7.66
CA GLU A 254 -10.94 -4.46 -8.74
C GLU A 254 -9.71 -5.33 -9.03
N LYS A 255 -8.96 -5.75 -8.00
CA LYS A 255 -7.81 -6.65 -8.18
C LYS A 255 -8.18 -7.98 -8.85
N ARG A 256 -9.31 -8.58 -8.48
CA ARG A 256 -9.80 -9.82 -9.07
C ARG A 256 -10.26 -9.60 -10.50
N SER A 257 -11.01 -8.52 -10.75
CA SER A 257 -11.49 -8.19 -12.10
C SER A 257 -10.34 -7.80 -13.05
N ASP A 258 -9.20 -7.40 -12.55
CA ASP A 258 -8.03 -7.04 -13.35
C ASP A 258 -7.15 -8.21 -13.78
N SER A 259 -7.50 -9.46 -13.39
CA SER A 259 -6.79 -10.62 -13.88
C SER A 259 -6.95 -10.73 -15.40
N VAL A 260 -5.86 -10.52 -16.14
CA VAL A 260 -5.82 -10.52 -17.61
C VAL A 260 -6.33 -11.85 -18.18
N GLN A 261 -6.15 -12.95 -17.44
CA GLN A 261 -6.58 -14.29 -17.83
C GLN A 261 -8.11 -14.44 -17.80
N GLU A 262 -8.77 -13.95 -16.74
CA GLU A 262 -10.22 -14.00 -16.63
C GLU A 262 -10.91 -13.09 -17.64
N LYS A 263 -10.36 -11.89 -17.87
CA LYS A 263 -10.86 -10.99 -18.93
C LYS A 263 -10.79 -11.62 -20.31
N ARG A 264 -9.72 -12.34 -20.65
CA ARG A 264 -9.57 -13.04 -21.93
C ARG A 264 -10.55 -14.19 -22.09
N LEU A 265 -10.76 -14.98 -21.03
CA LEU A 265 -11.72 -16.10 -21.06
C LEU A 265 -13.16 -15.60 -21.19
N THR A 266 -13.54 -14.55 -20.46
CA THR A 266 -14.86 -13.91 -20.55
C THR A 266 -15.10 -13.36 -21.96
N LEU A 267 -14.13 -12.64 -22.51
CA LEU A 267 -14.21 -12.09 -23.87
C LEU A 267 -14.32 -13.19 -24.93
N ALA A 268 -13.54 -14.26 -24.79
CA ALA A 268 -13.63 -15.41 -25.70
C ALA A 268 -15.01 -16.09 -25.59
N GLY A 269 -15.55 -16.26 -24.38
CA GLY A 269 -16.90 -16.80 -24.16
C GLY A 269 -17.99 -15.90 -24.76
N GLN A 270 -17.89 -14.59 -24.62
CA GLN A 270 -18.83 -13.64 -25.22
C GLN A 270 -18.80 -13.68 -26.75
N ILE A 271 -17.60 -13.69 -27.34
CA ILE A 271 -17.44 -13.81 -28.81
C ILE A 271 -18.06 -15.10 -29.30
N LEU A 272 -17.79 -16.21 -28.62
CA LEU A 272 -18.32 -17.54 -29.01
C LEU A 272 -19.84 -17.59 -28.89
N TYR A 273 -20.41 -17.10 -27.78
CA TYR A 273 -21.85 -17.07 -27.55
C TYR A 273 -22.57 -16.24 -28.59
N VAL A 274 -22.16 -14.99 -28.81
CA VAL A 274 -22.75 -14.09 -29.81
C VAL A 274 -22.53 -14.64 -31.22
N GLY A 275 -21.34 -15.18 -31.48
CA GLY A 275 -21.00 -15.79 -32.77
C GLY A 275 -21.92 -16.99 -33.14
N ILE A 276 -22.14 -17.91 -32.20
CA ILE A 276 -23.05 -19.05 -32.42
C ILE A 276 -24.48 -18.58 -32.69
N PHE A 277 -24.98 -17.62 -31.88
CA PHE A 277 -26.32 -17.07 -32.03
C PHE A 277 -26.52 -16.43 -33.41
N LEU A 278 -25.60 -15.58 -33.83
CA LEU A 278 -25.65 -14.92 -35.14
C LEU A 278 -25.45 -15.93 -36.31
N PHE A 279 -24.60 -16.93 -36.09
CA PHE A 279 -24.41 -18.00 -37.08
C PHE A 279 -25.71 -18.78 -37.27
N CYS A 280 -26.40 -19.19 -36.22
CA CYS A 280 -27.70 -19.85 -36.30
C CYS A 280 -28.74 -18.95 -36.99
N PHE A 281 -28.73 -17.65 -36.69
CA PHE A 281 -29.63 -16.71 -37.37
C PHE A 281 -29.34 -16.59 -38.86
N MET A 282 -28.06 -16.50 -39.26
CA MET A 282 -27.68 -16.51 -40.68
C MET A 282 -28.06 -17.81 -41.39
N ALA A 283 -27.84 -18.96 -40.74
CA ALA A 283 -28.25 -20.26 -41.27
C ALA A 283 -29.78 -20.36 -41.46
N TYR A 284 -30.53 -19.82 -40.48
CA TYR A 284 -31.99 -19.74 -40.60
C TYR A 284 -32.41 -18.89 -41.81
N LEU A 285 -31.82 -17.71 -42.02
CA LEU A 285 -32.10 -16.87 -43.16
C LEU A 285 -31.75 -17.56 -44.48
N GLU A 286 -30.65 -18.25 -44.56
CA GLU A 286 -30.23 -18.98 -45.77
C GLU A 286 -31.16 -20.13 -46.14
N LEU A 287 -31.62 -20.90 -45.13
CA LEU A 287 -32.46 -22.09 -45.34
C LEU A 287 -33.94 -21.75 -45.58
N PHE A 288 -34.48 -20.79 -44.81
CA PHE A 288 -35.94 -20.54 -44.82
C PHE A 288 -36.33 -19.22 -45.48
N ARG A 289 -35.42 -18.25 -45.57
CA ARG A 289 -35.70 -16.90 -46.05
C ARG A 289 -34.61 -16.38 -47.00
N ALA A 290 -34.28 -17.15 -48.01
CA ALA A 290 -33.25 -16.83 -48.99
C ALA A 290 -33.42 -15.45 -49.63
N ASP A 291 -34.66 -14.99 -49.81
CA ASP A 291 -34.98 -13.65 -50.35
C ASP A 291 -34.39 -12.51 -49.50
N TYR A 292 -34.43 -12.64 -48.16
CA TYR A 292 -33.85 -11.66 -47.23
C TYR A 292 -32.33 -11.80 -47.18
N TYR A 293 -31.80 -13.03 -47.26
CA TYR A 293 -30.39 -13.34 -47.21
C TYR A 293 -29.61 -12.83 -48.44
N GLU A 294 -30.26 -12.79 -49.62
CA GLU A 294 -29.63 -12.32 -50.87
C GLU A 294 -29.70 -10.81 -51.05
N ARG A 295 -30.70 -10.13 -50.47
CA ARG A 295 -30.85 -8.68 -50.57
C ARG A 295 -29.97 -7.98 -49.54
N LYS A 296 -28.87 -7.31 -50.00
CA LYS A 296 -27.90 -6.64 -49.15
C LYS A 296 -28.54 -5.63 -48.20
N GLY A 297 -29.44 -4.77 -48.68
CA GLY A 297 -30.11 -3.76 -47.86
C GLY A 297 -30.94 -4.33 -46.73
N THR A 298 -31.71 -5.40 -47.02
CA THR A 298 -32.55 -6.07 -46.03
C THR A 298 -31.69 -6.78 -44.97
N LEU A 299 -30.63 -7.46 -45.40
CA LEU A 299 -29.69 -8.12 -44.49
C LEU A 299 -29.03 -7.08 -43.53
N THR A 300 -28.53 -5.95 -44.07
CA THR A 300 -27.93 -4.90 -43.24
C THR A 300 -28.94 -4.36 -42.24
N LEU A 301 -30.18 -4.11 -42.64
CA LEU A 301 -31.23 -3.58 -41.77
C LEU A 301 -31.52 -4.56 -40.60
N LEU A 302 -31.60 -5.87 -40.89
CA LEU A 302 -31.81 -6.89 -39.84
C LEU A 302 -30.66 -6.93 -38.85
N PHE A 303 -29.41 -6.88 -39.31
CA PHE A 303 -28.25 -6.86 -38.44
C PHE A 303 -28.15 -5.56 -37.65
N ALA A 304 -28.49 -4.42 -38.26
CA ALA A 304 -28.59 -3.14 -37.56
C ALA A 304 -29.62 -3.15 -36.41
N LEU A 305 -30.78 -3.79 -36.65
CA LEU A 305 -31.80 -3.97 -35.62
C LEU A 305 -31.35 -4.86 -34.48
N ILE A 306 -30.63 -5.96 -34.79
CA ILE A 306 -30.03 -6.84 -33.76
C ILE A 306 -29.00 -6.11 -32.91
N VAL A 307 -28.20 -5.23 -33.50
CA VAL A 307 -27.21 -4.40 -32.74
C VAL A 307 -27.90 -3.32 -31.92
N PHE A 308 -28.99 -2.73 -32.45
CA PHE A 308 -29.66 -1.60 -31.81
C PHE A 308 -30.15 -1.90 -30.38
N PHE A 309 -30.76 -3.05 -30.15
CA PHE A 309 -31.32 -3.39 -28.83
C PHE A 309 -30.25 -3.59 -27.74
N PRO A 310 -29.16 -4.36 -27.93
CA PRO A 310 -28.10 -4.47 -26.96
C PRO A 310 -27.39 -3.13 -26.67
N VAL A 311 -27.17 -2.31 -27.69
CA VAL A 311 -26.56 -0.98 -27.52
C VAL A 311 -27.48 -0.08 -26.70
N LEU A 312 -28.78 -0.03 -27.03
CA LEU A 312 -29.75 0.75 -26.26
C LEU A 312 -29.82 0.28 -24.80
N SER A 313 -29.85 -1.03 -24.57
CA SER A 313 -29.86 -1.62 -23.24
C SER A 313 -28.61 -1.26 -22.44
N SER A 314 -27.43 -1.32 -23.06
CA SER A 314 -26.16 -0.94 -22.43
C SER A 314 -26.15 0.52 -22.01
N ILE A 315 -26.58 1.43 -22.88
CA ILE A 315 -26.68 2.88 -22.57
C ILE A 315 -27.66 3.13 -21.41
N MET A 316 -28.81 2.44 -21.39
CA MET A 316 -29.80 2.58 -20.32
C MET A 316 -29.26 2.09 -18.97
N VAL A 317 -28.47 1.02 -18.96
CA VAL A 317 -27.83 0.53 -17.72
C VAL A 317 -26.75 1.48 -17.24
N GLU A 318 -25.93 2.02 -18.14
CA GLU A 318 -24.83 2.93 -17.79
C GLU A 318 -25.34 4.27 -17.24
N GLN A 319 -26.47 4.77 -17.73
CA GLN A 319 -27.09 6.01 -17.25
C GLN A 319 -27.95 5.85 -15.97
N ASN A 320 -27.90 4.68 -15.31
CA ASN A 320 -28.68 4.40 -14.09
C ASN A 320 -30.20 4.66 -14.25
N LEU A 321 -30.74 4.55 -15.44
CA LEU A 321 -32.16 4.69 -15.76
C LEU A 321 -32.99 3.48 -15.23
N SER A 322 -32.46 2.74 -14.27
CA SER A 322 -33.15 1.65 -13.55
C SER A 322 -34.44 2.11 -12.84
N SER A 323 -34.60 3.42 -12.60
CA SER A 323 -35.85 3.98 -12.12
C SER A 323 -37.04 3.74 -13.06
N ILE A 324 -36.82 3.55 -14.35
CA ILE A 324 -37.89 3.27 -15.34
C ILE A 324 -38.43 1.84 -15.16
N TYR A 325 -37.58 0.87 -14.77
CA TYR A 325 -38.05 -0.49 -14.46
C TYR A 325 -38.92 -0.53 -13.19
N ALA A 326 -38.59 0.28 -12.18
CA ALA A 326 -39.37 0.37 -10.94
C ALA A 326 -40.77 0.91 -11.21
N VAL A 327 -40.94 1.90 -12.10
CA VAL A 327 -42.23 2.49 -12.48
C VAL A 327 -43.10 1.48 -13.23
N SER A 328 -42.51 0.66 -14.12
CA SER A 328 -43.25 -0.37 -14.85
C SER A 328 -43.77 -1.48 -13.92
N TYR A 329 -42.97 -1.88 -12.90
CA TYR A 329 -43.36 -2.91 -11.93
C TYR A 329 -44.47 -2.42 -10.97
N THR A 330 -44.45 -1.17 -10.58
CA THR A 330 -45.50 -0.57 -9.74
C THR A 330 -46.83 -0.39 -10.49
N HIS A 331 -46.79 -0.09 -11.79
CA HIS A 331 -47.99 -0.01 -12.62
C HIS A 331 -48.63 -1.37 -12.86
N LEU A 332 -47.87 -2.42 -13.11
CA LEU A 332 -48.38 -3.78 -13.24
C LEU A 332 -49.05 -4.28 -11.95
N ARG A 333 -48.41 -4.04 -10.80
CA ARG A 333 -48.94 -4.45 -9.50
C ARG A 333 -50.17 -3.67 -9.09
N ALA A 334 -50.27 -2.41 -9.48
CA ALA A 334 -51.45 -1.59 -9.26
C ALA A 334 -52.69 -2.05 -10.09
N HIS A 335 -52.45 -2.70 -11.24
CA HIS A 335 -53.54 -3.27 -12.03
C HIS A 335 -54.01 -4.64 -11.50
N GLU A 336 -53.15 -5.43 -10.85
CA GLU A 336 -53.55 -6.69 -10.24
C GLU A 336 -54.38 -6.50 -8.98
N THR A 337 -54.06 -5.50 -8.16
CA THR A 337 -54.84 -5.19 -6.93
C THR A 337 -56.24 -4.61 -7.22
N ARG A 338 -56.50 -4.08 -8.40
CA ARG A 338 -57.86 -3.60 -8.81
C ARG A 338 -58.80 -4.74 -9.32
N ARG A 339 -58.28 -5.93 -9.52
CA ARG A 339 -59.09 -7.10 -9.99
C ARG A 339 -59.58 -7.99 -8.84
N HIS A 340 -59.20 -7.69 -7.60
CA HIS A 340 -59.56 -8.49 -6.43
C HIS A 340 -60.32 -7.67 -5.34
N LEU A 341 -61.03 -6.58 -5.74
CA LEU A 341 -62.02 -5.90 -4.92
C LEU A 341 -63.40 -5.97 -5.59
#